data_6ec978d19840ffed62a4b11afde50318
#
_entry.id   6ec978d19840ffed62a4b11afde50318
#
_cell.length_a   1.000
_cell.length_b   1.000
_cell.length_c   1.000
_cell.angle_alpha   90.00
_cell.angle_beta   90.00
_cell.angle_gamma   90.00
#
_symmetry.space_group_name_H-M   'P 1'
#
loop_
_entity.id
_entity.type
_entity.pdbx_description
1 polymer ?
#
loop_
_entity_poly.entity_id
_entity_poly.type
_entity_poly.pdbx_seq_one_letter_code
_entity_poly.pdbx_strand_id
1 'polypeptide(L)'
;DSANSCYQRDKNHPAILIWSCGNESFGGKTIYEMSQLFRQLDKHRLVHYEGVFSDRSYNDTSDMESQMYTPAAGIEKFLAEHPEKPFICCEYTHAMGNSCGAMHKYTELTDREPRYQGGFIWDYIDQSIYKKDRYGKWFLTYGGDFGDRPTDGDFSGNGICSVSYTHLTLPTSDQV
;
A
#
# COMPACT_ATOMS: atom_id res chain seq x y z
N ASP A 1 -15.75 15.21 6.14
CA ASP A 1 -14.71 16.25 6.31
C ASP A 1 -13.33 15.80 5.84
N SER A 2 -12.84 14.60 6.25
CA SER A 2 -11.49 14.12 5.91
C SER A 2 -11.19 14.07 4.42
N ALA A 3 -12.10 13.53 3.59
CA ALA A 3 -11.90 13.46 2.14
C ALA A 3 -11.78 14.84 1.50
N ASN A 4 -12.63 15.81 1.92
CA ASN A 4 -12.53 17.16 1.41
C ASN A 4 -11.23 17.85 1.82
N SER A 5 -10.80 17.66 3.08
CA SER A 5 -9.53 18.22 3.56
C SER A 5 -8.33 17.63 2.80
N CYS A 6 -8.32 16.32 2.59
CA CYS A 6 -7.32 15.64 1.77
C CYS A 6 -7.28 16.18 0.34
N TYR A 7 -8.44 16.27 -0.30
CA TYR A 7 -8.55 16.82 -1.65
C TYR A 7 -8.05 18.27 -1.74
N GLN A 8 -8.50 19.16 -0.85
CA GLN A 8 -8.10 20.57 -0.90
C GLN A 8 -6.60 20.77 -0.67
N ARG A 9 -5.99 19.96 0.17
CA ARG A 9 -4.54 19.99 0.40
C ARG A 9 -3.77 19.51 -0.83
N ASP A 10 -4.21 18.44 -1.46
CA ASP A 10 -3.38 17.64 -2.36
C ASP A 10 -3.79 17.74 -3.85
N LYS A 11 -4.91 18.36 -4.19
CA LYS A 11 -5.46 18.44 -5.56
C LYS A 11 -4.48 18.95 -6.62
N ASN A 12 -3.54 19.80 -6.22
CA ASN A 12 -2.57 20.43 -7.13
C ASN A 12 -1.26 19.60 -7.29
N HIS A 13 -1.17 18.42 -6.67
CA HIS A 13 -0.02 17.54 -6.84
C HIS A 13 -0.21 16.63 -8.07
N PRO A 14 0.54 16.83 -9.15
CA PRO A 14 0.38 16.05 -10.39
C PRO A 14 0.78 14.58 -10.25
N ALA A 15 1.59 14.24 -9.26
CA ALA A 15 1.99 12.86 -8.96
C ALA A 15 0.84 12.00 -8.40
N ILE A 16 -0.23 12.61 -7.90
CA ILE A 16 -1.40 11.86 -7.43
C ILE A 16 -2.23 11.45 -8.64
N LEU A 17 -2.37 10.16 -8.85
CA LEU A 17 -3.13 9.57 -9.95
C LEU A 17 -4.49 9.03 -9.49
N ILE A 18 -4.59 8.62 -8.22
CA ILE A 18 -5.73 7.91 -7.67
C ILE A 18 -6.01 8.45 -6.25
N TRP A 19 -7.28 8.69 -5.93
CA TRP A 19 -7.73 8.98 -4.57
C TRP A 19 -8.11 7.67 -3.87
N SER A 20 -7.47 7.35 -2.75
CA SER A 20 -7.81 6.19 -1.94
C SER A 20 -8.72 6.57 -0.77
N CYS A 21 -9.78 5.80 -0.55
CA CYS A 21 -10.76 6.06 0.50
C CYS A 21 -10.35 5.55 1.89
N GLY A 22 -9.22 4.86 2.00
CA GLY A 22 -8.75 4.36 3.29
C GLY A 22 -8.06 3.01 3.19
N ASN A 23 -7.85 2.41 4.35
CA ASN A 23 -7.14 1.14 4.51
C ASN A 23 -7.82 0.28 5.57
N GLU A 24 -8.00 -1.01 5.29
CA GLU A 24 -8.45 -2.07 6.22
C GLU A 24 -9.76 -1.77 6.99
N SER A 25 -10.61 -0.91 6.45
CA SER A 25 -11.97 -0.71 6.97
C SER A 25 -12.93 -1.71 6.32
N PHE A 26 -14.04 -1.99 6.98
CA PHE A 26 -15.04 -2.93 6.45
C PHE A 26 -15.59 -2.49 5.08
N GLY A 27 -15.69 -1.18 4.84
CA GLY A 27 -16.36 -0.64 3.65
C GLY A 27 -17.78 -0.19 3.96
N GLY A 28 -18.72 -0.52 3.08
CA GLY A 28 -20.12 -0.16 3.23
C GLY A 28 -20.45 1.28 2.84
N LYS A 29 -21.63 1.74 3.26
CA LYS A 29 -22.22 3.01 2.81
C LYS A 29 -21.33 4.23 3.04
N THR A 30 -20.68 4.35 4.20
CA THR A 30 -19.88 5.54 4.53
C THR A 30 -18.67 5.68 3.60
N ILE A 31 -17.96 4.58 3.32
CA ILE A 31 -16.83 4.59 2.38
C ILE A 31 -17.32 4.83 0.95
N TYR A 32 -18.45 4.26 0.58
CA TYR A 32 -19.08 4.54 -0.70
C TYR A 32 -19.40 6.04 -0.87
N GLU A 33 -20.04 6.67 0.12
CA GLU A 33 -20.34 8.12 0.09
C GLU A 33 -19.06 8.95 0.00
N MET A 34 -17.97 8.53 0.68
CA MET A 34 -16.67 9.16 0.55
C MET A 34 -16.13 9.06 -0.89
N SER A 35 -16.24 7.91 -1.52
CA SER A 35 -15.84 7.72 -2.92
C SER A 35 -16.62 8.63 -3.87
N GLN A 36 -17.92 8.77 -3.64
CA GLN A 36 -18.75 9.66 -4.42
C GLN A 36 -18.35 11.14 -4.26
N LEU A 37 -17.96 11.53 -3.03
CA LEU A 37 -17.44 12.88 -2.79
C LEU A 37 -16.15 13.14 -3.58
N PHE A 38 -15.19 12.21 -3.59
CA PHE A 38 -13.99 12.35 -4.42
C PHE A 38 -14.35 12.52 -5.90
N ARG A 39 -15.27 11.73 -6.43
CA ARG A 39 -15.73 11.83 -7.83
C ARG A 39 -16.48 13.14 -8.14
N GLN A 40 -17.11 13.75 -7.15
CA GLN A 40 -17.71 15.08 -7.30
C GLN A 40 -16.64 16.18 -7.35
N LEU A 41 -15.63 16.08 -6.52
CA LEU A 41 -14.54 17.06 -6.39
C LEU A 41 -13.52 16.96 -7.53
N ASP A 42 -13.27 15.76 -8.03
CA ASP A 42 -12.29 15.48 -9.08
C ASP A 42 -12.92 14.60 -10.18
N LYS A 43 -13.00 15.13 -11.39
CA LYS A 43 -13.58 14.42 -12.54
C LYS A 43 -12.55 13.63 -13.37
N HIS A 44 -11.27 13.69 -12.98
CA HIS A 44 -10.17 13.17 -13.79
C HIS A 44 -9.46 11.99 -13.14
N ARG A 45 -9.30 12.02 -11.82
CA ARG A 45 -8.59 10.99 -11.09
C ARG A 45 -9.51 9.83 -10.70
N LEU A 46 -8.97 8.64 -10.72
CA LEU A 46 -9.67 7.43 -10.28
C LEU A 46 -9.83 7.41 -8.76
N VAL A 47 -10.78 6.62 -8.29
CA VAL A 47 -11.01 6.39 -6.85
C VAL A 47 -10.76 4.92 -6.55
N HIS A 48 -10.03 4.68 -5.48
CA HIS A 48 -9.62 3.37 -5.01
C HIS A 48 -10.14 3.09 -3.60
N TYR A 49 -10.50 1.85 -3.38
CA TYR A 49 -10.69 1.27 -2.05
C TYR A 49 -10.49 -0.24 -2.10
N GLU A 50 -9.68 -0.81 -1.19
CA GLU A 50 -9.36 -2.23 -1.19
C GLU A 50 -10.42 -3.09 -0.49
N GLY A 51 -11.15 -2.53 0.46
CA GLY A 51 -12.11 -3.27 1.30
C GLY A 51 -13.46 -3.55 0.66
N VAL A 52 -13.65 -3.34 -0.66
CA VAL A 52 -14.93 -3.61 -1.36
C VAL A 52 -15.36 -5.07 -1.29
N PHE A 53 -14.43 -6.00 -1.11
CA PHE A 53 -14.73 -7.42 -0.97
C PHE A 53 -15.53 -7.73 0.30
N SER A 54 -15.47 -6.88 1.32
CA SER A 54 -16.21 -7.05 2.58
C SER A 54 -17.71 -6.79 2.42
N ASP A 55 -18.08 -5.91 1.48
CA ASP A 55 -19.48 -5.62 1.15
C ASP A 55 -19.62 -5.30 -0.34
N ARG A 56 -19.88 -6.33 -1.12
CA ARG A 56 -20.00 -6.26 -2.59
C ARG A 56 -21.23 -5.47 -3.07
N SER A 57 -22.19 -5.14 -2.19
CA SER A 57 -23.29 -4.24 -2.54
C SER A 57 -22.81 -2.82 -2.87
N TYR A 58 -21.62 -2.46 -2.43
CA TYR A 58 -20.94 -1.19 -2.72
C TYR A 58 -19.73 -1.35 -3.64
N ASN A 59 -19.78 -2.27 -4.58
CA ASN A 59 -18.67 -2.57 -5.47
C ASN A 59 -18.19 -1.35 -6.30
N ASP A 60 -19.08 -0.40 -6.55
CA ASP A 60 -18.80 0.85 -7.26
C ASP A 60 -18.03 1.90 -6.40
N THR A 61 -17.69 1.57 -5.16
CA THR A 61 -16.80 2.39 -4.34
C THR A 61 -15.44 2.60 -4.99
N SER A 62 -14.89 1.56 -5.63
CA SER A 62 -13.59 1.59 -6.28
C SER A 62 -13.72 1.41 -7.80
N ASP A 63 -12.90 2.15 -8.56
CA ASP A 63 -12.83 2.04 -10.02
C ASP A 63 -12.01 0.79 -10.46
N MET A 64 -11.33 0.16 -9.54
CA MET A 64 -10.56 -1.06 -9.73
C MET A 64 -10.85 -2.08 -8.63
N GLU A 65 -10.65 -3.35 -8.92
CA GLU A 65 -10.52 -4.35 -7.86
C GLU A 65 -9.18 -4.14 -7.15
N SER A 66 -9.21 -4.24 -5.84
CA SER A 66 -8.00 -4.11 -5.04
C SER A 66 -8.05 -5.07 -3.86
N GLN A 67 -6.97 -5.79 -3.64
CA GLN A 67 -6.85 -6.76 -2.55
C GLN A 67 -5.43 -6.73 -2.00
N MET A 68 -5.27 -7.11 -0.72
CA MET A 68 -3.98 -7.26 -0.06
C MET A 68 -3.48 -8.69 -0.15
N TYR A 69 -2.20 -8.88 -0.42
CA TYR A 69 -1.48 -10.17 -0.33
C TYR A 69 -2.10 -11.32 -1.12
N THR A 70 -2.96 -11.03 -2.08
CA THR A 70 -3.52 -12.07 -2.95
C THR A 70 -2.40 -12.67 -3.80
N PRO A 71 -2.18 -13.98 -3.77
CA PRO A 71 -1.16 -14.61 -4.61
C PRO A 71 -1.40 -14.36 -6.10
N ALA A 72 -0.33 -14.26 -6.90
CA ALA A 72 -0.43 -13.98 -8.34
C ALA A 72 -1.41 -14.91 -9.08
N ALA A 73 -1.40 -16.21 -8.76
CA ALA A 73 -2.37 -17.16 -9.31
C ALA A 73 -3.82 -16.89 -8.89
N GLY A 74 -4.02 -16.34 -7.67
CA GLY A 74 -5.33 -15.92 -7.19
C GLY A 74 -5.86 -14.69 -7.93
N ILE A 75 -4.98 -13.73 -8.23
CA ILE A 75 -5.30 -12.56 -9.05
C ILE A 75 -5.70 -12.98 -10.46
N GLU A 76 -4.93 -13.87 -11.07
CA GLU A 76 -5.18 -14.41 -12.39
C GLU A 76 -6.54 -15.11 -12.49
N LYS A 77 -6.84 -15.96 -11.50
CA LYS A 77 -8.16 -16.60 -11.37
C LYS A 77 -9.28 -15.59 -11.20
N PHE A 78 -9.12 -14.62 -10.30
CA PHE A 78 -10.13 -13.57 -10.07
C PHE A 78 -10.44 -12.81 -11.35
N LEU A 79 -9.43 -12.39 -12.10
CA LEU A 79 -9.59 -11.65 -13.35
C LEU A 79 -10.23 -12.46 -14.47
N ALA A 80 -10.05 -13.78 -14.47
CA ALA A 80 -10.74 -14.67 -15.40
C ALA A 80 -12.25 -14.76 -15.11
N GLU A 81 -12.63 -14.70 -13.83
CA GLU A 81 -14.03 -14.78 -13.37
C GLU A 81 -14.75 -13.41 -13.35
N HIS A 82 -13.97 -12.31 -13.18
CA HIS A 82 -14.44 -10.94 -13.02
C HIS A 82 -13.71 -9.97 -13.97
N PRO A 83 -14.08 -9.94 -15.25
CA PRO A 83 -13.36 -9.16 -16.26
C PRO A 83 -13.71 -7.66 -16.30
N GLU A 84 -14.62 -7.20 -15.46
CA GLU A 84 -15.24 -5.87 -15.54
C GLU A 84 -14.35 -4.73 -15.05
N LYS A 85 -13.35 -5.01 -14.21
CA LYS A 85 -12.45 -3.99 -13.65
C LYS A 85 -10.99 -4.42 -13.76
N PRO A 86 -10.04 -3.46 -13.87
CA PRO A 86 -8.63 -3.75 -13.66
C PRO A 86 -8.38 -4.11 -12.19
N PHE A 87 -7.26 -4.78 -11.92
CA PHE A 87 -6.86 -5.23 -10.60
C PHE A 87 -5.55 -4.54 -10.17
N ILE A 88 -5.51 -4.05 -8.94
CA ILE A 88 -4.29 -3.61 -8.24
C ILE A 88 -4.14 -4.44 -6.97
N CYS A 89 -2.95 -5.00 -6.74
CA CYS A 89 -2.61 -5.57 -5.44
C CYS A 89 -2.11 -4.43 -4.54
N CYS A 90 -2.97 -3.92 -3.64
CA CYS A 90 -2.64 -2.72 -2.86
C CYS A 90 -1.51 -2.95 -1.86
N GLU A 91 -1.29 -4.20 -1.44
CA GLU A 91 -0.10 -4.61 -0.69
C GLU A 91 0.30 -6.02 -1.10
N TYR A 92 1.60 -6.25 -1.30
CA TYR A 92 2.14 -7.58 -1.56
C TYR A 92 3.55 -7.73 -1.01
N THR A 93 4.03 -8.98 -0.89
CA THR A 93 5.38 -9.33 -0.43
C THR A 93 5.80 -8.64 0.88
N HIS A 94 4.97 -8.75 1.92
CA HIS A 94 5.20 -8.16 3.24
C HIS A 94 6.64 -8.38 3.73
N ALA A 95 7.41 -7.29 3.89
CA ALA A 95 8.85 -7.33 4.10
C ALA A 95 9.24 -7.28 5.59
N MET A 96 8.59 -8.09 6.43
CA MET A 96 8.95 -8.22 7.84
C MET A 96 9.56 -9.60 8.12
N GLY A 97 10.67 -9.62 8.84
CA GLY A 97 11.33 -10.86 9.22
C GLY A 97 11.70 -11.71 8.00
N ASN A 98 11.40 -13.00 8.07
CA ASN A 98 11.75 -13.96 7.03
C ASN A 98 10.67 -14.07 5.95
N SER A 99 10.40 -13.00 5.26
CA SER A 99 9.35 -12.87 4.24
C SER A 99 9.87 -12.18 2.96
N CYS A 100 9.01 -11.46 2.23
CA CYS A 100 9.37 -10.72 1.01
C CYS A 100 9.80 -11.61 -0.17
N GLY A 101 9.17 -12.78 -0.32
CA GLY A 101 9.46 -13.73 -1.40
C GLY A 101 8.54 -13.62 -2.61
N ALA A 102 8.94 -14.28 -3.70
CA ALA A 102 8.14 -14.50 -4.90
C ALA A 102 7.69 -13.22 -5.66
N MET A 103 8.38 -12.10 -5.50
CA MET A 103 8.07 -10.83 -6.17
C MET A 103 8.00 -10.98 -7.70
N HIS A 104 8.88 -11.81 -8.28
CA HIS A 104 8.91 -12.07 -9.73
C HIS A 104 7.57 -12.57 -10.28
N LYS A 105 6.79 -13.33 -9.50
CA LYS A 105 5.48 -13.84 -9.95
C LYS A 105 4.47 -12.71 -10.20
N TYR A 106 4.56 -11.63 -9.44
CA TYR A 106 3.70 -10.45 -9.62
C TYR A 106 4.17 -9.60 -10.80
N THR A 107 5.48 -9.40 -10.97
CA THR A 107 6.03 -8.68 -12.12
C THR A 107 5.77 -9.43 -13.42
N GLU A 108 5.98 -10.75 -13.46
CA GLU A 108 5.63 -11.58 -14.60
C GLU A 108 4.12 -11.56 -14.93
N LEU A 109 3.26 -11.40 -13.92
CA LEU A 109 1.83 -11.30 -14.15
C LEU A 109 1.47 -9.99 -14.88
N THR A 110 2.13 -8.87 -14.58
CA THR A 110 1.91 -7.62 -15.31
C THR A 110 2.22 -7.73 -16.80
N ASP A 111 3.17 -8.59 -17.18
CA ASP A 111 3.58 -8.77 -18.58
C ASP A 111 2.55 -9.59 -19.39
N ARG A 112 1.80 -10.48 -18.73
CA ARG A 112 0.88 -11.41 -19.41
C ARG A 112 -0.61 -11.14 -19.20
N GLU A 113 -0.99 -10.42 -18.14
CA GLU A 113 -2.38 -10.06 -17.85
C GLU A 113 -2.56 -8.54 -17.82
N PRO A 114 -2.98 -7.93 -18.92
CA PRO A 114 -3.03 -6.46 -19.05
C PRO A 114 -4.04 -5.79 -18.11
N ARG A 115 -4.95 -6.54 -17.50
CA ARG A 115 -5.88 -6.01 -16.50
C ARG A 115 -5.27 -5.99 -15.09
N TYR A 116 -4.17 -6.70 -14.87
CA TYR A 116 -3.39 -6.57 -13.65
C TYR A 116 -2.43 -5.38 -13.79
N GLN A 117 -2.74 -4.29 -13.10
CA GLN A 117 -2.01 -3.01 -13.21
C GLN A 117 -0.80 -2.92 -12.28
N GLY A 118 -0.48 -3.99 -11.56
CA GLY A 118 0.64 -4.04 -10.64
C GLY A 118 0.22 -4.00 -9.17
N GLY A 119 1.16 -3.68 -8.31
CA GLY A 119 0.93 -3.64 -6.87
C GLY A 119 1.97 -2.83 -6.13
N PHE A 120 1.75 -2.68 -4.83
CA PHE A 120 2.61 -1.93 -3.92
C PHE A 120 3.19 -2.88 -2.88
N ILE A 121 4.50 -2.84 -2.72
CA ILE A 121 5.19 -3.65 -1.71
C ILE A 121 4.93 -3.06 -0.32
N TRP A 122 4.63 -3.92 0.65
CA TRP A 122 4.62 -3.52 2.04
C TRP A 122 5.85 -4.06 2.78
N ASP A 123 6.91 -3.27 3.06
CA ASP A 123 7.04 -1.88 2.67
C ASP A 123 8.36 -1.69 1.91
N TYR A 124 8.54 -0.53 1.29
CA TYR A 124 9.76 -0.27 0.53
C TYR A 124 10.95 0.11 1.43
N ILE A 125 10.71 0.99 2.40
CA ILE A 125 11.76 1.50 3.30
C ILE A 125 11.34 1.29 4.75
N ASP A 126 12.25 0.77 5.59
CA ASP A 126 12.07 0.70 7.04
C ASP A 126 11.64 2.04 7.63
N GLN A 127 10.75 2.00 8.59
CA GLN A 127 10.20 3.18 9.27
C GLN A 127 10.85 3.42 10.63
N SER A 128 11.93 2.71 10.96
CA SER A 128 12.64 2.82 12.22
C SER A 128 13.33 4.17 12.39
N ILE A 129 13.39 4.65 13.62
CA ILE A 129 14.02 5.92 14.00
C ILE A 129 15.32 5.63 14.72
N TYR A 130 16.37 6.43 14.44
CA TYR A 130 17.65 6.29 15.14
C TYR A 130 17.58 6.82 16.57
N LYS A 131 18.14 6.06 17.50
CA LYS A 131 18.31 6.44 18.91
C LYS A 131 19.69 6.01 19.41
N LYS A 132 20.22 6.68 20.42
CA LYS A 132 21.39 6.22 21.17
C LYS A 132 20.96 5.36 22.34
N ASP A 133 21.67 4.26 22.53
CA ASP A 133 21.55 3.45 23.74
C ASP A 133 22.23 4.15 24.96
N ARG A 134 22.16 3.52 26.13
CA ARG A 134 22.78 4.04 27.37
C ARG A 134 24.31 4.19 27.32
N TYR A 135 24.95 3.59 26.30
CA TYR A 135 26.39 3.67 26.07
C TYR A 135 26.76 4.67 24.97
N GLY A 136 25.77 5.37 24.41
CA GLY A 136 25.96 6.35 23.34
C GLY A 136 26.05 5.74 21.94
N LYS A 137 25.82 4.44 21.76
CA LYS A 137 25.83 3.77 20.47
C LYS A 137 24.49 3.96 19.76
N TRP A 138 24.53 4.34 18.49
CA TRP A 138 23.35 4.46 17.64
C TRP A 138 22.79 3.09 17.27
N PHE A 139 21.46 2.97 17.30
CA PHE A 139 20.72 1.81 16.83
C PHE A 139 19.38 2.24 16.23
N LEU A 140 18.78 1.38 15.42
CA LEU A 140 17.42 1.54 14.89
C LEU A 140 16.44 1.00 15.93
N THR A 141 15.41 1.80 16.23
CA THR A 141 14.46 1.51 17.30
C THR A 141 13.26 0.71 16.80
N TYR A 142 12.67 -0.01 17.72
CA TYR A 142 11.32 -0.54 17.61
C TYR A 142 10.33 0.31 18.41
N GLY A 143 9.03 0.03 18.21
CA GLY A 143 7.99 0.61 19.05
C GLY A 143 8.18 0.22 20.52
N GLY A 144 8.04 1.18 21.42
CA GLY A 144 8.33 1.04 22.85
C GLY A 144 9.72 1.49 23.28
N ASP A 145 10.67 1.60 22.37
CA ASP A 145 12.05 2.03 22.68
C ASP A 145 12.12 3.50 23.13
N PHE A 146 11.14 4.32 22.80
CA PHE A 146 10.99 5.69 23.30
C PHE A 146 10.10 5.78 24.57
N GLY A 147 9.66 4.66 25.10
CA GLY A 147 8.73 4.61 26.24
C GLY A 147 7.27 4.75 25.84
N ASP A 148 6.95 4.77 24.57
CA ASP A 148 5.62 4.82 24.01
C ASP A 148 4.83 3.54 24.29
N ARG A 149 3.53 3.71 24.64
CA ARG A 149 2.60 2.60 24.90
C ARG A 149 1.16 3.07 24.62
N PRO A 150 0.34 2.24 23.96
CA PRO A 150 0.67 0.94 23.31
C PRO A 150 1.64 1.10 22.13
N THR A 151 2.16 -0.02 21.66
CA THR A 151 3.14 -0.03 20.57
C THR A 151 3.02 -1.31 19.74
N ASP A 152 3.32 -1.23 18.45
CA ASP A 152 3.33 -2.36 17.51
C ASP A 152 4.71 -3.08 17.46
N GLY A 153 5.61 -2.79 18.38
CA GLY A 153 6.90 -3.47 18.51
C GLY A 153 7.79 -3.32 17.28
N ASP A 154 8.19 -4.43 16.67
CA ASP A 154 9.10 -4.50 15.54
C ASP A 154 8.47 -4.11 14.19
N PHE A 155 7.23 -3.65 14.17
CA PHE A 155 6.50 -3.29 12.94
C PHE A 155 7.18 -2.18 12.13
N SER A 156 8.04 -1.39 12.74
CA SER A 156 8.87 -0.39 12.05
C SER A 156 10.00 -0.98 11.19
N GLY A 157 10.34 -2.27 11.38
CA GLY A 157 11.31 -3.01 10.58
C GLY A 157 10.65 -3.78 9.43
N ASN A 158 9.96 -3.08 8.55
CA ASN A 158 9.08 -3.63 7.52
C ASN A 158 9.50 -3.30 6.08
N GLY A 159 10.67 -2.68 5.87
CA GLY A 159 11.16 -2.29 4.56
C GLY A 159 12.07 -3.32 3.90
N ILE A 160 12.02 -3.41 2.56
CA ILE A 160 13.05 -4.13 1.78
C ILE A 160 14.37 -3.36 1.74
N CYS A 161 14.32 -2.06 2.06
CA CYS A 161 15.48 -1.18 2.19
C CYS A 161 15.57 -0.63 3.61
N SER A 162 16.80 -0.54 4.12
CA SER A 162 17.05 0.11 5.41
C SER A 162 16.73 1.61 5.37
N VAL A 163 16.39 2.20 6.52
CA VAL A 163 16.22 3.66 6.70
C VAL A 163 17.37 4.47 6.15
N SER A 164 18.60 3.96 6.28
CA SER A 164 19.82 4.61 5.75
C SER A 164 19.92 4.63 4.22
N TYR A 165 19.09 3.85 3.54
CA TYR A 165 19.13 3.74 2.08
C TYR A 165 18.72 5.03 1.35
N THR A 166 17.96 5.90 1.99
CA THR A 166 17.57 7.20 1.41
C THR A 166 18.75 8.10 1.02
N HIS A 167 19.96 7.76 1.45
CA HIS A 167 21.20 8.47 1.14
C HIS A 167 22.15 7.66 0.26
N LEU A 168 21.76 6.48 -0.19
CA LEU A 168 22.59 5.65 -1.05
C LEU A 168 22.36 6.02 -2.52
N THR A 169 23.45 6.26 -3.22
CA THR A 169 23.51 6.05 -4.67
C THR A 169 23.16 4.59 -4.98
N LEU A 170 22.60 4.34 -6.16
CA LEU A 170 22.19 3.00 -6.61
C LEU A 170 23.17 1.92 -6.12
N PRO A 171 22.67 0.78 -5.61
CA PRO A 171 23.52 -0.28 -5.09
C PRO A 171 24.51 -0.69 -6.15
N THR A 172 25.78 -0.68 -5.77
CA THR A 172 26.82 -1.35 -6.54
C THR A 172 26.62 -2.86 -6.43
N SER A 173 27.14 -3.62 -7.38
CA SER A 173 27.01 -5.08 -7.46
C SER A 173 27.42 -5.84 -6.17
N ASP A 174 28.00 -5.15 -5.21
CA ASP A 174 28.50 -5.71 -3.96
C ASP A 174 27.49 -5.68 -2.80
N GLN A 175 26.25 -5.25 -3.06
CA GLN A 175 25.17 -5.16 -2.07
C GLN A 175 24.02 -6.16 -2.32
N VAL A 176 24.30 -7.22 -3.05
CA VAL A 176 23.35 -8.34 -3.26
C VAL A 176 23.68 -9.47 -2.30
#